data_20eaa6ed69ce6a7f3ddbf164277c3607
#
_entry.id   20eaa6ed69ce6a7f3ddbf164277c3607
#
_cell.length_a   1.000
_cell.length_b   1.000
_cell.length_c   1.000
_cell.angle_alpha   90.00
_cell.angle_beta   90.00
_cell.angle_gamma   90.00
#
_symmetry.space_group_name_H-M   'P 1'
#
loop_
_entity.id
_entity.type
_entity.pdbx_description
1 polymer ?
#
loop_
_entity_poly.entity_id
_entity_poly.type
_entity_poly.pdbx_seq_one_letter_code
_entity_poly.pdbx_strand_id
1 'polypeptide(L)'
;MKAPLLSAVLALILGQAALPAAELATDFPKPPPPLELAPRMGRPFNDNAVFQQQMPIPVWGWTLAGAEVQVSLGQQQRTAKAGADGRFDVKFDALPADKLKSVDDAPVGRTLTVVTSFDGKRETKTFSSILIGEVWLCSGQSNMAVRYNSKGTNLDPKRPALRFLEDDWKVSAADTCGRCYGVSYVFGHKLQGELLVPVGLMNAAVAGTGIEGWWYVAPGDPPTPTKYQNYMPKIEPLVGHAMRGALWYQGEANVKQGKDYLPMLKKLIDGWRGAWKQGDFAFLIVQLSTIGESATDKPEGGDGRAAIRNAQMEALTAIPNTGMAVTIDIGEKREHPQNKYDVGLRLAAWALNKTYDKKDVVPSGPLYKAQMIEGGAIRVKFDHAQHGLMLAKKEGLAPPVPTPDAPMPWLSIQAKDGSWHWADGKIDGSDLIVSSKDVSEPVAVRYAYTIHPAGCNLYNKDGLPASPFSTCGY
;
A
#
# COMPACT_ATOMS: atom_id res chain seq x y z
N MET A 1 27.73 73.35 -3.62
CA MET A 1 28.04 72.18 -2.79
C MET A 1 26.76 71.35 -2.76
N LYS A 2 26.74 70.28 -3.52
CA LYS A 2 25.57 69.38 -3.62
C LYS A 2 26.00 67.99 -3.05
N ALA A 3 25.32 67.56 -2.00
CA ALA A 3 25.48 66.21 -1.45
C ALA A 3 24.59 65.20 -2.23
N PRO A 4 25.03 63.97 -2.49
CA PRO A 4 24.18 62.95 -3.15
C PRO A 4 23.37 62.17 -2.14
N LEU A 5 22.13 61.93 -2.51
CA LEU A 5 21.19 61.02 -1.83
C LEU A 5 21.64 59.57 -1.99
N LEU A 6 21.81 58.86 -0.89
CA LEU A 6 21.92 57.41 -0.84
C LEU A 6 20.53 56.78 -0.82
N SER A 7 20.19 56.02 -1.87
CA SER A 7 18.99 55.17 -1.87
C SER A 7 19.26 53.90 -1.09
N ALA A 8 18.60 53.71 0.04
CA ALA A 8 18.61 52.45 0.77
C ALA A 8 17.59 51.48 0.12
N VAL A 9 18.10 50.39 -0.45
CA VAL A 9 17.27 49.24 -0.88
C VAL A 9 17.05 48.35 0.34
N LEU A 10 15.81 48.34 0.83
CA LEU A 10 15.39 47.50 1.93
C LEU A 10 15.12 46.09 1.38
N ALA A 11 16.03 45.17 1.60
CA ALA A 11 15.82 43.74 1.30
C ALA A 11 14.91 43.13 2.38
N LEU A 12 13.66 42.83 2.02
CA LEU A 12 12.77 42.03 2.85
C LEU A 12 13.28 40.58 2.82
N ILE A 13 13.97 40.16 3.87
CA ILE A 13 14.25 38.75 4.13
C ILE A 13 12.97 38.15 4.75
N LEU A 14 12.19 37.46 3.94
CA LEU A 14 11.12 36.59 4.43
C LEU A 14 11.76 35.43 5.19
N GLY A 15 11.70 35.51 6.50
CA GLY A 15 12.07 34.44 7.41
C GLY A 15 11.16 33.23 7.16
N GLN A 16 11.67 32.22 6.46
CA GLN A 16 11.10 30.89 6.54
C GLN A 16 11.31 30.39 7.97
N ALA A 17 10.24 30.34 8.75
CA ALA A 17 10.23 29.63 10.02
C ALA A 17 10.56 28.16 9.72
N ALA A 18 11.76 27.72 10.06
CA ALA A 18 12.14 26.32 10.11
C ALA A 18 11.16 25.65 11.09
N LEU A 19 10.36 24.72 10.59
CA LEU A 19 9.62 23.81 11.46
C LEU A 19 10.64 23.16 12.41
N PRO A 20 10.35 23.09 13.72
CA PRO A 20 11.26 22.43 14.64
C PRO A 20 11.50 21.01 14.13
N ALA A 21 12.77 20.63 14.05
CA ALA A 21 13.15 19.23 13.83
C ALA A 21 12.38 18.43 14.89
N ALA A 22 11.52 17.51 14.42
CA ALA A 22 10.86 16.60 15.32
C ALA A 22 11.99 15.97 16.14
N GLU A 23 11.96 16.15 17.45
CA GLU A 23 12.81 15.44 18.39
C GLU A 23 12.67 13.97 18.02
N LEU A 24 13.75 13.40 17.49
CA LEU A 24 13.86 11.97 17.30
C LEU A 24 13.71 11.38 18.69
N ALA A 25 12.51 10.87 18.97
CA ALA A 25 12.26 10.16 20.21
C ALA A 25 13.29 9.01 20.27
N THR A 26 14.31 9.20 21.09
CA THR A 26 15.25 8.17 21.51
C THR A 26 14.57 7.24 22.53
N ASP A 27 13.33 6.86 22.26
CA ASP A 27 12.67 5.81 23.02
C ASP A 27 13.28 4.48 22.58
N PHE A 28 14.43 4.15 23.17
CA PHE A 28 14.80 2.75 23.30
C PHE A 28 13.60 2.00 23.87
N PRO A 29 13.27 0.80 23.36
CA PRO A 29 12.15 0.05 23.88
C PRO A 29 12.29 -0.04 25.41
N LYS A 30 11.32 0.53 26.13
CA LYS A 30 11.28 0.42 27.58
C LYS A 30 11.38 -1.05 27.94
N PRO A 31 12.11 -1.41 29.00
CA PRO A 31 12.15 -2.79 29.45
C PRO A 31 10.70 -3.30 29.56
N PRO A 32 10.42 -4.53 29.12
CA PRO A 32 9.08 -5.06 29.19
C PRO A 32 8.58 -4.94 30.64
N PRO A 33 7.31 -4.59 30.85
CA PRO A 33 6.77 -4.53 32.20
C PRO A 33 6.95 -5.85 32.92
N PRO A 34 7.05 -5.86 34.25
CA PRO A 34 7.19 -7.09 35.03
C PRO A 34 6.13 -8.12 34.61
N LEU A 35 6.51 -9.39 34.61
CA LEU A 35 5.57 -10.47 34.33
C LEU A 35 4.61 -10.62 35.51
N GLU A 36 3.33 -10.59 35.21
CA GLU A 36 2.23 -10.77 36.16
C GLU A 36 1.43 -12.02 35.77
N LEU A 37 0.66 -12.58 36.70
CA LEU A 37 -0.21 -13.72 36.40
C LEU A 37 -1.34 -13.30 35.42
N ALA A 38 -1.84 -12.06 35.52
CA ALA A 38 -2.81 -11.52 34.58
C ALA A 38 -2.22 -11.51 33.16
N PRO A 39 -2.89 -12.11 32.15
CA PRO A 39 -2.32 -12.25 30.82
C PRO A 39 -2.30 -10.90 30.09
N ARG A 40 -1.11 -10.53 29.55
CA ARG A 40 -0.91 -9.44 28.62
C ARG A 40 -0.88 -10.02 27.21
N MET A 41 -1.81 -9.61 26.36
CA MET A 41 -1.95 -10.15 25.02
C MET A 41 -1.13 -9.39 23.99
N GLY A 42 -0.77 -10.05 22.90
CA GLY A 42 -0.23 -9.41 21.70
C GLY A 42 -1.18 -8.35 21.16
N ARG A 43 -0.63 -7.36 20.46
CA ARG A 43 -1.36 -6.18 19.97
C ARG A 43 -2.65 -6.48 19.20
N PRO A 44 -2.75 -7.51 18.34
CA PRO A 44 -3.97 -7.76 17.58
C PRO A 44 -5.14 -8.34 18.42
N PHE A 45 -4.91 -8.71 19.69
CA PHE A 45 -5.92 -9.39 20.51
C PHE A 45 -6.61 -8.41 21.46
N ASN A 46 -7.73 -7.90 21.05
CA ASN A 46 -8.66 -7.09 21.85
C ASN A 46 -10.08 -7.23 21.30
N ASP A 47 -11.04 -6.56 21.92
CA ASP A 47 -12.44 -6.58 21.47
C ASP A 47 -12.56 -6.18 20.00
N ASN A 48 -13.53 -6.74 19.29
CA ASN A 48 -13.81 -6.50 17.88
C ASN A 48 -12.72 -6.96 16.91
N ALA A 49 -11.77 -7.78 17.31
CA ALA A 49 -10.73 -8.30 16.41
C ALA A 49 -11.34 -9.12 15.25
N VAL A 50 -10.64 -9.09 14.10
CA VAL A 50 -10.92 -9.97 12.97
C VAL A 50 -9.76 -10.94 12.82
N PHE A 51 -10.06 -12.24 12.77
CA PHE A 51 -9.08 -13.28 12.53
C PHE A 51 -9.23 -13.84 11.11
N GLN A 52 -8.10 -14.16 10.49
CA GLN A 52 -8.06 -14.63 9.11
C GLN A 52 -8.75 -15.98 8.95
N GLN A 53 -9.72 -16.05 8.02
CA GLN A 53 -10.39 -17.29 7.65
C GLN A 53 -9.47 -18.29 6.93
N GLN A 54 -9.82 -19.58 7.00
CA GLN A 54 -9.17 -20.67 6.25
C GLN A 54 -7.67 -20.85 6.53
N MET A 55 -7.19 -20.24 7.60
CA MET A 55 -5.80 -20.37 8.07
C MET A 55 -5.80 -20.71 9.54
N PRO A 56 -4.79 -21.43 10.05
CA PRO A 56 -4.61 -21.60 11.48
C PRO A 56 -4.56 -20.26 12.19
N ILE A 57 -5.16 -20.16 13.38
CA ILE A 57 -5.28 -18.92 14.14
C ILE A 57 -4.29 -18.93 15.31
N PRO A 58 -3.12 -18.31 15.18
CA PRO A 58 -2.17 -18.17 16.28
C PRO A 58 -2.68 -17.12 17.29
N VAL A 59 -2.52 -17.43 18.58
CA VAL A 59 -2.81 -16.49 19.68
C VAL A 59 -1.64 -16.54 20.66
N TRP A 60 -1.10 -15.37 21.02
CA TRP A 60 0.04 -15.26 21.89
C TRP A 60 -0.10 -14.11 22.91
N GLY A 61 0.68 -14.22 23.94
CA GLY A 61 0.76 -13.22 24.99
C GLY A 61 1.85 -13.54 25.99
N TRP A 62 1.83 -12.84 27.10
CA TRP A 62 2.77 -12.99 28.20
C TRP A 62 2.03 -13.07 29.52
N THR A 63 2.54 -13.89 30.41
CA THR A 63 2.08 -14.05 31.79
C THR A 63 3.28 -14.42 32.69
N LEU A 64 3.03 -14.78 33.93
CA LEU A 64 4.10 -15.23 34.82
C LEU A 64 4.81 -16.46 34.25
N ALA A 65 6.14 -16.47 34.27
CA ALA A 65 6.95 -17.61 33.80
C ALA A 65 6.51 -18.91 34.47
N GLY A 66 6.32 -19.95 33.66
CA GLY A 66 5.88 -21.27 34.14
C GLY A 66 4.39 -21.40 34.45
N ALA A 67 3.59 -20.34 34.31
CA ALA A 67 2.13 -20.40 34.48
C ALA A 67 1.49 -21.31 33.43
N GLU A 68 0.46 -22.04 33.83
CA GLU A 68 -0.41 -22.76 32.90
C GLU A 68 -1.38 -21.77 32.25
N VAL A 69 -1.57 -21.93 30.94
CA VAL A 69 -2.41 -21.04 30.12
C VAL A 69 -3.44 -21.88 29.38
N GLN A 70 -4.71 -21.51 29.52
CA GLN A 70 -5.81 -22.07 28.75
C GLN A 70 -6.42 -20.96 27.90
N VAL A 71 -6.50 -21.18 26.59
CA VAL A 71 -7.10 -20.22 25.65
C VAL A 71 -8.29 -20.88 24.97
N SER A 72 -9.44 -20.18 24.92
CA SER A 72 -10.65 -20.65 24.28
C SER A 72 -11.12 -19.65 23.24
N LEU A 73 -11.50 -20.13 22.03
CA LEU A 73 -12.10 -19.33 20.94
C LEU A 73 -13.35 -20.05 20.44
N GLY A 74 -14.52 -19.55 20.81
CA GLY A 74 -15.78 -20.26 20.55
C GLY A 74 -15.77 -21.65 21.19
N GLN A 75 -15.89 -22.70 20.37
CA GLN A 75 -15.86 -24.10 20.83
C GLN A 75 -14.46 -24.73 20.90
N GLN A 76 -13.45 -24.06 20.36
CA GLN A 76 -12.07 -24.58 20.42
C GLN A 76 -11.37 -24.14 21.70
N GLN A 77 -10.59 -25.04 22.28
CA GLN A 77 -9.75 -24.79 23.45
C GLN A 77 -8.34 -25.33 23.21
N ARG A 78 -7.35 -24.61 23.67
CA ARG A 78 -5.92 -24.97 23.64
C ARG A 78 -5.27 -24.64 24.97
N THR A 79 -4.23 -25.39 25.32
CA THR A 79 -3.44 -25.15 26.51
C THR A 79 -1.96 -24.96 26.16
N ALA A 80 -1.26 -24.18 26.96
CA ALA A 80 0.17 -23.96 26.86
C ALA A 80 0.74 -23.75 28.27
N LYS A 81 2.07 -23.77 28.39
CA LYS A 81 2.79 -23.32 29.58
C LYS A 81 3.67 -22.14 29.17
N ALA A 82 3.62 -21.05 29.93
CA ALA A 82 4.45 -19.89 29.69
C ALA A 82 5.94 -20.22 29.83
N GLY A 83 6.74 -19.77 28.87
CA GLY A 83 8.20 -19.93 28.87
C GLY A 83 8.90 -19.15 29.98
N ALA A 84 10.23 -19.21 30.03
CA ALA A 84 11.04 -18.47 31.01
C ALA A 84 10.91 -16.95 30.85
N ASP A 85 10.64 -16.47 29.61
CA ASP A 85 10.34 -15.09 29.28
C ASP A 85 8.87 -14.71 29.50
N GLY A 86 8.06 -15.62 30.04
CA GLY A 86 6.64 -15.50 30.26
C GLY A 86 5.79 -15.62 29.01
N ARG A 87 6.36 -15.80 27.82
CA ARG A 87 5.63 -15.92 26.57
C ARG A 87 4.87 -17.24 26.51
N PHE A 88 3.64 -17.18 26.02
CA PHE A 88 2.85 -18.34 25.62
C PHE A 88 2.34 -18.17 24.19
N ASP A 89 2.24 -19.26 23.47
CA ASP A 89 1.69 -19.35 22.12
C ASP A 89 0.76 -20.56 22.04
N VAL A 90 -0.42 -20.35 21.46
CA VAL A 90 -1.34 -21.42 21.10
C VAL A 90 -1.78 -21.25 19.65
N LYS A 91 -2.27 -22.32 19.04
CA LYS A 91 -2.73 -22.29 17.65
C LYS A 91 -4.07 -23.02 17.55
N PHE A 92 -5.10 -22.31 17.12
CA PHE A 92 -6.40 -22.91 16.80
C PHE A 92 -6.42 -23.40 15.36
N ASP A 93 -7.32 -24.34 15.09
CA ASP A 93 -7.59 -24.80 13.73
C ASP A 93 -8.25 -23.70 12.94
N ALA A 94 -8.09 -23.78 11.61
CA ALA A 94 -8.70 -22.85 10.67
C ALA A 94 -10.22 -22.84 10.80
N LEU A 95 -10.81 -21.67 10.74
CA LEU A 95 -12.25 -21.47 10.75
C LEU A 95 -12.73 -20.90 9.41
N PRO A 96 -13.94 -21.22 8.94
CA PRO A 96 -14.56 -20.54 7.83
C PRO A 96 -14.94 -19.11 8.21
N ALA A 97 -15.10 -18.22 7.22
CA ALA A 97 -15.58 -16.87 7.46
C ALA A 97 -17.00 -16.85 8.01
N ASP A 98 -17.28 -15.83 8.81
CA ASP A 98 -18.64 -15.46 9.18
C ASP A 98 -19.33 -14.87 7.94
N LYS A 99 -20.24 -15.65 7.32
CA LYS A 99 -20.94 -15.21 6.11
C LYS A 99 -21.95 -14.11 6.45
N LEU A 100 -21.92 -13.03 5.68
CA LEU A 100 -22.86 -11.93 5.77
C LEU A 100 -23.99 -12.13 4.75
N LYS A 101 -25.22 -11.76 5.12
CA LYS A 101 -26.37 -11.71 4.19
C LYS A 101 -26.36 -10.40 3.40
N SER A 102 -25.86 -9.34 4.03
CA SER A 102 -25.69 -8.03 3.45
C SER A 102 -24.48 -7.32 4.06
N VAL A 103 -24.08 -6.20 3.52
CA VAL A 103 -22.99 -5.37 4.05
C VAL A 103 -23.30 -4.73 5.40
N ASP A 104 -24.59 -4.64 5.75
CA ASP A 104 -25.08 -4.03 7.00
C ASP A 104 -25.23 -5.06 8.12
N ASP A 105 -25.01 -6.34 7.83
CA ASP A 105 -25.09 -7.39 8.84
C ASP A 105 -24.10 -7.14 9.98
N ALA A 106 -24.59 -7.30 11.20
CA ALA A 106 -23.82 -7.29 12.43
C ALA A 106 -23.72 -8.72 12.98
N PRO A 107 -22.78 -9.54 12.51
CA PRO A 107 -22.68 -10.93 12.93
C PRO A 107 -22.36 -11.02 14.42
N VAL A 108 -22.95 -12.02 15.09
CA VAL A 108 -22.61 -12.32 16.48
C VAL A 108 -21.17 -12.87 16.51
N GLY A 109 -20.28 -12.08 17.10
CA GLY A 109 -18.87 -12.45 17.23
C GLY A 109 -18.66 -13.54 18.29
N ARG A 110 -17.51 -14.19 18.20
CA ARG A 110 -17.02 -15.15 19.20
C ARG A 110 -16.40 -14.42 20.38
N THR A 111 -16.23 -15.14 21.46
CA THR A 111 -15.44 -14.73 22.62
C THR A 111 -14.07 -15.42 22.57
N LEU A 112 -13.00 -14.65 22.78
CA LEU A 112 -11.64 -15.15 23.06
C LEU A 112 -11.42 -15.02 24.56
N THR A 113 -11.20 -16.13 25.26
CA THR A 113 -10.93 -16.14 26.70
C THR A 113 -9.54 -16.74 26.96
N VAL A 114 -8.77 -16.04 27.75
CA VAL A 114 -7.43 -16.48 28.22
C VAL A 114 -7.47 -16.62 29.73
N VAL A 115 -7.18 -17.80 30.22
CA VAL A 115 -7.09 -18.12 31.63
C VAL A 115 -5.66 -18.51 31.94
N THR A 116 -5.06 -17.88 32.93
CA THR A 116 -3.73 -18.21 33.45
C THR A 116 -3.82 -18.70 34.89
N SER A 117 -3.04 -19.69 35.23
CA SER A 117 -3.02 -20.24 36.59
C SER A 117 -1.58 -20.57 37.04
N PHE A 118 -1.27 -20.24 38.29
CA PHE A 118 0.02 -20.51 38.90
C PHE A 118 -0.13 -20.53 40.42
N ASP A 119 0.39 -21.53 41.05
CA ASP A 119 0.41 -21.71 42.52
C ASP A 119 -0.99 -21.46 43.16
N GLY A 120 -2.01 -22.14 42.63
CA GLY A 120 -3.39 -22.06 43.11
C GLY A 120 -4.14 -20.75 42.79
N LYS A 121 -3.45 -19.74 42.26
CA LYS A 121 -4.08 -18.48 41.79
C LYS A 121 -4.51 -18.59 40.34
N ARG A 122 -5.54 -17.82 39.97
CA ARG A 122 -6.09 -17.80 38.62
C ARG A 122 -6.48 -16.38 38.19
N GLU A 123 -6.13 -16.04 36.94
CA GLU A 123 -6.54 -14.78 36.31
C GLU A 123 -7.23 -15.09 34.97
N THR A 124 -8.16 -14.24 34.58
CA THR A 124 -8.92 -14.41 33.34
C THR A 124 -9.02 -13.10 32.59
N LYS A 125 -8.75 -13.17 31.28
CA LYS A 125 -8.97 -12.05 30.35
C LYS A 125 -9.86 -12.50 29.20
N THR A 126 -10.86 -11.69 28.86
CA THR A 126 -11.85 -12.02 27.84
C THR A 126 -11.96 -10.89 26.85
N PHE A 127 -12.07 -11.25 25.58
CA PHE A 127 -12.34 -10.34 24.46
C PHE A 127 -13.59 -10.78 23.74
N SER A 128 -14.45 -9.83 23.43
CA SER A 128 -15.76 -10.05 22.81
C SER A 128 -15.77 -9.67 21.35
N SER A 129 -16.82 -10.09 20.64
CA SER A 129 -17.09 -9.68 19.26
C SER A 129 -15.96 -10.02 18.27
N ILE A 130 -15.30 -11.17 18.45
CA ILE A 130 -14.26 -11.65 17.51
C ILE A 130 -14.94 -12.24 16.27
N LEU A 131 -14.60 -11.71 15.10
CA LEU A 131 -15.09 -12.18 13.80
C LEU A 131 -14.02 -12.97 13.03
N ILE A 132 -14.47 -13.88 12.18
CA ILE A 132 -13.61 -14.60 11.23
C ILE A 132 -13.88 -14.05 9.83
N GLY A 133 -12.84 -13.58 9.14
CA GLY A 133 -12.97 -12.94 7.83
C GLY A 133 -11.63 -12.78 7.13
N GLU A 134 -11.49 -11.72 6.37
CA GLU A 134 -10.26 -11.39 5.63
C GLU A 134 -9.48 -10.31 6.37
N VAL A 135 -8.19 -10.55 6.60
CA VAL A 135 -7.29 -9.62 7.30
C VAL A 135 -6.22 -9.11 6.35
N TRP A 136 -6.03 -7.80 6.30
CA TRP A 136 -5.03 -7.14 5.47
C TRP A 136 -4.17 -6.17 6.27
N LEU A 137 -2.85 -6.24 6.09
CA LEU A 137 -1.91 -5.26 6.62
C LEU A 137 -1.83 -4.05 5.68
N CYS A 138 -2.00 -2.84 6.20
CA CYS A 138 -2.00 -1.61 5.43
C CYS A 138 -0.85 -0.71 5.91
N SER A 139 0.25 -0.66 5.15
CA SER A 139 1.49 -0.04 5.59
C SER A 139 2.13 0.87 4.51
N GLY A 140 3.13 1.62 4.91
CA GLY A 140 3.83 2.59 4.05
C GLY A 140 4.11 3.89 4.76
N GLN A 141 4.09 5.00 4.00
CA GLN A 141 4.34 6.33 4.55
C GLN A 141 3.09 7.23 4.51
N SER A 142 3.30 8.55 4.49
CA SER A 142 2.25 9.56 4.64
C SER A 142 1.05 9.36 3.72
N ASN A 143 1.26 9.00 2.44
CA ASN A 143 0.16 8.77 1.51
C ASN A 143 -0.73 7.58 1.87
N MET A 144 -0.20 6.55 2.56
CA MET A 144 -1.01 5.50 3.18
C MET A 144 -1.70 6.03 4.45
N ALA A 145 -1.00 6.81 5.29
CA ALA A 145 -1.48 7.28 6.58
C ALA A 145 -2.56 8.38 6.50
N VAL A 146 -2.80 8.98 5.31
CA VAL A 146 -3.90 9.96 5.12
C VAL A 146 -5.21 9.33 5.54
N ARG A 147 -5.90 9.98 6.49
CA ARG A 147 -7.18 9.51 7.05
C ARG A 147 -8.30 9.56 6.01
N TYR A 148 -9.27 8.65 6.16
CA TYR A 148 -10.45 8.64 5.30
C TYR A 148 -11.23 9.94 5.44
N ASN A 149 -11.64 10.49 4.29
CA ASN A 149 -12.51 11.64 4.19
C ASN A 149 -13.68 11.28 3.28
N SER A 150 -14.89 11.40 3.80
CA SER A 150 -16.11 11.06 3.08
C SER A 150 -16.49 12.07 1.98
N LYS A 151 -15.84 13.24 1.91
CA LYS A 151 -16.15 14.27 0.90
C LYS A 151 -16.00 13.71 -0.51
N GLY A 152 -17.09 13.77 -1.27
CA GLY A 152 -17.15 13.29 -2.66
C GLY A 152 -17.24 11.76 -2.81
N THR A 153 -17.26 11.00 -1.72
CA THR A 153 -17.51 9.55 -1.75
C THR A 153 -18.92 9.25 -1.21
N ASN A 154 -19.59 8.28 -1.82
CA ASN A 154 -20.91 7.80 -1.36
C ASN A 154 -20.77 6.49 -0.55
N LEU A 155 -19.66 6.30 0.15
CA LEU A 155 -19.47 5.11 0.96
C LEU A 155 -20.26 5.21 2.27
N ASP A 156 -21.14 4.24 2.50
CA ASP A 156 -21.84 4.14 3.77
C ASP A 156 -20.85 3.74 4.89
N PRO A 157 -20.68 4.55 5.92
CA PRO A 157 -19.80 4.24 7.03
C PRO A 157 -20.35 3.14 7.96
N LYS A 158 -21.65 2.85 7.91
CA LYS A 158 -22.26 1.83 8.74
C LYS A 158 -21.96 0.42 8.19
N ARG A 159 -20.81 -0.11 8.57
CA ARG A 159 -20.30 -1.42 8.16
C ARG A 159 -19.86 -2.24 9.37
N PRO A 160 -20.80 -2.90 10.11
CA PRO A 160 -20.48 -3.56 11.38
C PRO A 160 -19.40 -4.65 11.28
N ALA A 161 -19.26 -5.25 10.10
CA ALA A 161 -18.26 -6.29 9.84
C ALA A 161 -17.00 -5.77 9.13
N LEU A 162 -16.88 -4.46 8.86
CA LEU A 162 -15.63 -3.82 8.46
C LEU A 162 -14.98 -3.21 9.70
N ARG A 163 -13.75 -3.62 9.98
CA ARG A 163 -13.03 -3.23 11.18
C ARG A 163 -11.61 -2.83 10.86
N PHE A 164 -11.02 -1.95 11.66
CA PHE A 164 -9.65 -1.52 11.48
C PHE A 164 -8.93 -1.40 12.82
N LEU A 165 -7.68 -1.84 12.85
CA LEU A 165 -6.79 -1.78 14.00
C LEU A 165 -5.97 -0.49 13.95
N GLU A 166 -6.07 0.29 15.01
CA GLU A 166 -5.13 1.37 15.35
C GLU A 166 -4.35 0.94 16.61
N ASP A 167 -4.71 1.46 17.76
CA ASP A 167 -4.29 0.92 19.06
C ASP A 167 -5.16 -0.30 19.42
N ASP A 168 -6.47 -0.17 19.21
CA ASP A 168 -7.49 -1.20 19.33
C ASP A 168 -8.30 -1.33 18.05
N TRP A 169 -8.99 -2.47 17.87
CA TRP A 169 -9.93 -2.67 16.77
C TRP A 169 -11.14 -1.75 16.92
N LYS A 170 -11.44 -1.04 15.86
CA LYS A 170 -12.62 -0.17 15.74
C LYS A 170 -13.57 -0.75 14.71
N VAL A 171 -14.87 -0.71 15.01
CA VAL A 171 -15.96 -1.03 14.08
C VAL A 171 -16.20 0.18 13.18
N SER A 172 -16.39 -0.02 11.89
CA SER A 172 -16.71 1.06 10.95
C SER A 172 -18.10 1.64 11.24
N ALA A 173 -18.14 2.92 11.57
CA ALA A 173 -19.33 3.72 11.83
C ALA A 173 -19.05 5.19 11.47
N ALA A 174 -20.08 6.04 11.50
CA ALA A 174 -19.95 7.46 11.11
C ALA A 174 -18.93 8.23 11.96
N ASP A 175 -18.81 7.89 13.24
CA ASP A 175 -17.89 8.50 14.20
C ASP A 175 -16.48 7.89 14.22
N THR A 176 -16.32 6.71 13.65
CA THR A 176 -15.04 5.98 13.65
C THR A 176 -14.35 5.93 12.29
N CYS A 177 -15.08 5.87 11.17
CA CYS A 177 -14.52 5.66 9.82
C CYS A 177 -13.43 6.69 9.46
N GLY A 178 -13.57 7.94 9.89
CA GLY A 178 -12.56 8.99 9.69
C GLY A 178 -11.22 8.75 10.41
N ARG A 179 -11.13 7.75 11.29
CA ARG A 179 -9.88 7.34 11.95
C ARG A 179 -9.11 6.32 11.12
N CYS A 180 -9.76 5.58 10.23
CA CYS A 180 -9.11 4.64 9.33
C CYS A 180 -8.29 5.37 8.25
N TYR A 181 -7.27 4.74 7.70
CA TYR A 181 -6.56 5.28 6.54
C TYR A 181 -7.47 5.26 5.30
N GLY A 182 -7.45 6.33 4.51
CA GLY A 182 -8.38 6.48 3.37
C GLY A 182 -8.25 5.36 2.34
N VAL A 183 -7.03 5.00 1.97
CA VAL A 183 -6.77 3.90 1.02
C VAL A 183 -7.27 2.57 1.55
N SER A 184 -6.90 2.22 2.79
CA SER A 184 -7.31 0.94 3.38
C SER A 184 -8.81 0.87 3.62
N TYR A 185 -9.44 1.98 4.02
CA TYR A 185 -10.88 2.03 4.23
C TYR A 185 -11.66 1.72 2.94
N VAL A 186 -11.32 2.39 1.84
CA VAL A 186 -11.97 2.15 0.53
C VAL A 186 -11.71 0.73 0.03
N PHE A 187 -10.49 0.24 0.17
CA PHE A 187 -10.13 -1.14 -0.15
C PHE A 187 -10.99 -2.13 0.63
N GLY A 188 -11.05 -2.01 1.96
CA GLY A 188 -11.82 -2.92 2.82
C GLY A 188 -13.32 -2.84 2.57
N HIS A 189 -13.84 -1.63 2.34
CA HIS A 189 -15.24 -1.40 2.00
C HIS A 189 -15.63 -2.11 0.69
N LYS A 190 -14.77 -2.01 -0.35
CA LYS A 190 -14.98 -2.71 -1.63
C LYS A 190 -14.91 -4.23 -1.45
N LEU A 191 -13.90 -4.75 -0.74
CA LEU A 191 -13.77 -6.17 -0.49
C LEU A 191 -14.97 -6.74 0.28
N GLN A 192 -15.41 -6.07 1.35
CA GLN A 192 -16.57 -6.53 2.12
C GLN A 192 -17.83 -6.62 1.24
N GLY A 193 -18.04 -5.60 0.37
CA GLY A 193 -19.17 -5.59 -0.54
C GLY A 193 -19.17 -6.74 -1.55
N GLU A 194 -17.98 -7.12 -2.02
CA GLU A 194 -17.82 -8.17 -3.05
C GLU A 194 -17.80 -9.60 -2.47
N LEU A 195 -17.29 -9.75 -1.26
CA LEU A 195 -17.06 -11.06 -0.65
C LEU A 195 -18.15 -11.47 0.36
N LEU A 196 -18.86 -10.49 0.91
CA LEU A 196 -19.85 -10.66 1.98
C LEU A 196 -19.29 -11.48 3.15
N VAL A 197 -18.11 -11.06 3.62
CA VAL A 197 -17.43 -11.57 4.82
C VAL A 197 -16.87 -10.41 5.65
N PRO A 198 -16.58 -10.58 6.94
CA PRO A 198 -15.88 -9.58 7.72
C PRO A 198 -14.51 -9.22 7.10
N VAL A 199 -14.14 -7.96 7.21
CA VAL A 199 -12.82 -7.47 6.76
C VAL A 199 -12.14 -6.71 7.90
N GLY A 200 -10.92 -7.11 8.22
CA GLY A 200 -10.05 -6.47 9.19
C GLY A 200 -8.84 -5.81 8.52
N LEU A 201 -8.61 -4.53 8.83
CA LEU A 201 -7.53 -3.71 8.27
C LEU A 201 -6.54 -3.35 9.39
N MET A 202 -5.32 -3.89 9.34
CA MET A 202 -4.28 -3.56 10.31
C MET A 202 -3.49 -2.35 9.79
N ASN A 203 -3.76 -1.16 10.34
CA ASN A 203 -3.14 0.10 9.92
C ASN A 203 -1.76 0.29 10.60
N ALA A 204 -0.70 0.38 9.79
CA ALA A 204 0.68 0.46 10.27
C ALA A 204 1.55 1.32 9.32
N ALA A 205 1.24 2.61 9.16
CA ALA A 205 1.99 3.54 8.33
C ALA A 205 2.54 4.71 9.14
N VAL A 206 3.70 5.25 8.72
CA VAL A 206 4.36 6.40 9.36
C VAL A 206 4.82 7.40 8.30
N ALA A 207 4.41 8.67 8.45
CA ALA A 207 4.75 9.72 7.51
C ALA A 207 6.26 9.98 7.43
N GLY A 208 6.75 10.34 6.23
CA GLY A 208 8.13 10.78 6.00
C GLY A 208 9.19 9.67 6.09
N THR A 209 8.82 8.40 5.99
CA THR A 209 9.74 7.29 6.24
C THR A 209 10.24 6.62 4.97
N GLY A 210 11.55 6.37 4.91
CA GLY A 210 12.17 5.53 3.89
C GLY A 210 11.88 4.05 4.11
N ILE A 211 12.00 3.26 3.03
CA ILE A 211 11.72 1.82 3.03
C ILE A 211 12.61 1.05 4.01
N GLU A 212 13.82 1.53 4.27
CA GLU A 212 14.81 0.90 5.15
C GLU A 212 14.30 0.79 6.61
N GLY A 213 13.48 1.75 7.03
CA GLY A 213 12.85 1.75 8.35
C GLY A 213 11.87 0.59 8.58
N TRP A 214 11.47 -0.09 7.51
CA TRP A 214 10.45 -1.14 7.50
C TRP A 214 10.97 -2.55 7.26
N TRP A 215 12.27 -2.70 7.00
CA TRP A 215 12.87 -4.01 6.81
C TRP A 215 12.77 -4.88 8.05
N TYR A 216 12.60 -6.18 7.82
CA TYR A 216 12.62 -7.18 8.87
C TYR A 216 13.93 -7.12 9.65
N VAL A 217 13.82 -7.27 10.98
CA VAL A 217 14.94 -7.36 11.92
C VAL A 217 15.05 -8.82 12.35
N ALA A 218 16.18 -9.44 12.05
CA ALA A 218 16.43 -10.80 12.55
C ALA A 218 16.68 -10.77 14.06
N PRO A 219 16.30 -11.83 14.80
CA PRO A 219 16.65 -11.93 16.22
C PRO A 219 18.16 -11.78 16.43
N GLY A 220 18.55 -10.83 17.28
CA GLY A 220 19.95 -10.52 17.58
C GLY A 220 20.56 -9.39 16.76
N ASP A 221 19.91 -8.92 15.70
CA ASP A 221 20.35 -7.74 14.96
C ASP A 221 20.01 -6.45 15.72
N PRO A 222 20.98 -5.59 16.03
CA PRO A 222 20.68 -4.33 16.68
C PRO A 222 19.94 -3.39 15.71
N PRO A 223 18.79 -2.80 16.07
CA PRO A 223 18.18 -1.76 15.29
C PRO A 223 19.09 -0.54 15.24
N THR A 224 19.26 0.05 14.07
CA THR A 224 19.96 1.34 13.93
C THR A 224 18.96 2.49 13.86
N PRO A 225 19.32 3.73 14.21
CA PRO A 225 18.40 4.88 14.20
C PRO A 225 17.68 5.14 12.86
N THR A 226 18.24 4.68 11.75
CA THR A 226 17.70 4.87 10.40
C THR A 226 17.13 3.62 9.77
N LYS A 227 17.54 2.44 10.26
CA LYS A 227 17.05 1.14 9.77
C LYS A 227 16.16 0.52 10.84
N TYR A 228 15.07 -0.10 10.41
CA TYR A 228 14.14 -0.87 11.26
C TYR A 228 13.28 -0.04 12.25
N GLN A 229 13.44 1.29 12.29
CA GLN A 229 12.77 2.15 13.27
C GLN A 229 11.24 2.06 13.25
N ASN A 230 10.65 1.66 12.12
CA ASN A 230 9.21 1.48 11.97
C ASN A 230 8.79 0.02 12.08
N TYR A 231 9.68 -0.92 11.70
CA TYR A 231 9.40 -2.34 11.79
C TYR A 231 9.11 -2.74 13.24
N MET A 232 9.99 -2.42 14.16
CA MET A 232 9.87 -2.82 15.57
C MET A 232 8.59 -2.34 16.25
N PRO A 233 8.18 -1.05 16.16
CA PRO A 233 6.97 -0.59 16.85
C PRO A 233 5.66 -0.82 16.07
N LYS A 234 5.71 -1.01 14.75
CA LYS A 234 4.50 -1.04 13.91
C LYS A 234 4.21 -2.41 13.32
N ILE A 235 5.23 -3.17 12.94
CA ILE A 235 5.09 -4.44 12.21
C ILE A 235 5.34 -5.63 13.12
N GLU A 236 6.44 -5.64 13.86
CA GLU A 236 6.80 -6.75 14.74
C GLU A 236 5.68 -7.15 15.70
N PRO A 237 4.95 -6.25 16.37
CA PRO A 237 3.84 -6.60 17.26
C PRO A 237 2.65 -7.28 16.56
N LEU A 238 2.59 -7.25 15.23
CA LEU A 238 1.56 -7.88 14.41
C LEU A 238 2.02 -9.21 13.79
N VAL A 239 3.33 -9.47 13.79
CA VAL A 239 3.90 -10.70 13.22
C VAL A 239 3.31 -11.93 13.89
N GLY A 240 2.86 -12.87 13.05
CA GLY A 240 2.17 -14.07 13.51
C GLY A 240 0.65 -13.96 13.49
N HIS A 241 0.05 -12.75 13.49
CA HIS A 241 -1.39 -12.64 13.24
C HIS A 241 -1.66 -13.00 11.77
N ALA A 242 -2.41 -14.07 11.55
CA ALA A 242 -2.67 -14.56 10.20
C ALA A 242 -3.36 -13.49 9.34
N MET A 243 -2.89 -13.30 8.12
CA MET A 243 -3.43 -12.30 7.19
C MET A 243 -3.47 -12.81 5.76
N ARG A 244 -4.33 -12.25 4.93
CA ARG A 244 -4.43 -12.56 3.51
C ARG A 244 -3.33 -11.93 2.69
N GLY A 245 -2.93 -10.71 3.03
CA GLY A 245 -1.92 -9.96 2.30
C GLY A 245 -1.61 -8.60 2.90
N ALA A 246 -0.78 -7.84 2.21
CA ALA A 246 -0.35 -6.51 2.60
C ALA A 246 -0.56 -5.48 1.47
N LEU A 247 -0.93 -4.26 1.84
CA LEU A 247 -0.95 -3.08 1.01
C LEU A 247 0.26 -2.21 1.36
N TRP A 248 0.98 -1.72 0.35
CA TRP A 248 2.17 -0.91 0.51
C TRP A 248 2.12 0.37 -0.31
N TYR A 249 2.07 1.53 0.35
CA TYR A 249 2.12 2.84 -0.32
C TYR A 249 3.29 3.66 0.22
N GLN A 250 4.42 3.58 -0.49
CA GLN A 250 5.67 4.25 -0.14
C GLN A 250 6.56 4.39 -1.39
N GLY A 251 7.54 5.27 -1.36
CA GLY A 251 8.54 5.50 -2.38
C GLY A 251 9.02 6.96 -2.40
N GLU A 252 8.21 7.88 -1.92
CA GLU A 252 8.47 9.32 -1.96
C GLU A 252 9.76 9.69 -1.21
N ALA A 253 10.00 9.08 -0.05
CA ALA A 253 11.22 9.31 0.73
C ALA A 253 12.49 8.71 0.08
N ASN A 254 12.34 7.81 -0.91
CA ASN A 254 13.44 7.12 -1.59
C ASN A 254 13.65 7.57 -3.04
N VAL A 255 13.08 8.70 -3.49
CA VAL A 255 13.21 9.17 -4.89
C VAL A 255 14.68 9.40 -5.31
N LYS A 256 15.58 9.71 -4.39
CA LYS A 256 17.02 9.83 -4.67
C LYS A 256 17.70 8.47 -4.92
N GLN A 257 17.04 7.38 -4.52
CA GLN A 257 17.52 6.00 -4.62
C GLN A 257 16.65 5.20 -5.61
N GLY A 258 16.01 5.88 -6.58
CA GLY A 258 15.03 5.24 -7.47
C GLY A 258 15.55 4.03 -8.21
N LYS A 259 16.83 4.05 -8.64
CA LYS A 259 17.49 2.92 -9.32
C LYS A 259 17.70 1.69 -8.42
N ASP A 260 17.83 1.90 -7.12
CA ASP A 260 18.05 0.84 -6.13
C ASP A 260 16.74 0.37 -5.46
N TYR A 261 15.62 0.98 -5.81
CA TYR A 261 14.36 0.74 -5.10
C TYR A 261 13.81 -0.69 -5.26
N LEU A 262 13.98 -1.31 -6.43
CA LEU A 262 13.52 -2.70 -6.65
C LEU A 262 14.17 -3.71 -5.68
N PRO A 263 15.51 -3.77 -5.53
CA PRO A 263 16.12 -4.66 -4.54
C PRO A 263 15.74 -4.29 -3.10
N MET A 264 15.52 -3.00 -2.78
CA MET A 264 15.03 -2.58 -1.47
C MET A 264 13.63 -3.09 -1.19
N LEU A 265 12.72 -2.99 -2.17
CA LEU A 265 11.34 -3.48 -2.08
C LEU A 265 11.30 -5.00 -1.97
N LYS A 266 12.13 -5.69 -2.74
CA LYS A 266 12.26 -7.15 -2.64
C LYS A 266 12.71 -7.58 -1.24
N LYS A 267 13.72 -6.91 -0.69
CA LYS A 267 14.19 -7.16 0.68
C LYS A 267 13.09 -6.96 1.72
N LEU A 268 12.26 -5.92 1.59
CA LEU A 268 11.11 -5.69 2.45
C LEU A 268 10.13 -6.87 2.39
N ILE A 269 9.71 -7.24 1.18
CA ILE A 269 8.68 -8.27 0.95
C ILE A 269 9.17 -9.63 1.43
N ASP A 270 10.38 -10.04 1.04
CA ASP A 270 10.98 -11.30 1.47
C ASP A 270 11.12 -11.37 2.99
N GLY A 271 11.55 -10.26 3.62
CA GLY A 271 11.68 -10.17 5.07
C GLY A 271 10.34 -10.34 5.81
N TRP A 272 9.29 -9.67 5.34
CA TRP A 272 7.96 -9.82 5.95
C TRP A 272 7.36 -11.21 5.71
N ARG A 273 7.50 -11.76 4.50
CA ARG A 273 7.06 -13.14 4.21
C ARG A 273 7.78 -14.17 5.08
N GLY A 274 9.09 -13.98 5.27
CA GLY A 274 9.90 -14.79 6.17
C GLY A 274 9.46 -14.68 7.64
N ALA A 275 9.13 -13.48 8.11
CA ALA A 275 8.64 -13.23 9.47
C ALA A 275 7.29 -13.89 9.75
N TRP A 276 6.33 -13.74 8.82
CA TRP A 276 4.98 -14.35 8.95
C TRP A 276 4.96 -15.86 8.73
N LYS A 277 5.89 -16.41 7.95
CA LYS A 277 5.96 -17.85 7.59
C LYS A 277 4.65 -18.37 6.98
N GLN A 278 4.00 -17.54 6.15
CA GLN A 278 2.74 -17.85 5.47
C GLN A 278 2.92 -18.00 3.94
N GLY A 279 4.17 -18.25 3.48
CA GLY A 279 4.51 -18.30 2.06
C GLY A 279 4.39 -16.93 1.38
N ASP A 280 4.19 -16.98 0.07
CA ASP A 280 4.10 -15.78 -0.77
C ASP A 280 2.71 -15.15 -0.71
N PHE A 281 2.31 -14.63 0.44
CA PHE A 281 1.05 -13.90 0.57
C PHE A 281 1.02 -12.68 -0.37
N ALA A 282 -0.18 -12.25 -0.77
CA ALA A 282 -0.38 -11.13 -1.69
C ALA A 282 0.25 -9.84 -1.17
N PHE A 283 1.04 -9.16 -2.00
CA PHE A 283 1.66 -7.88 -1.67
C PHE A 283 1.31 -6.85 -2.75
N LEU A 284 0.39 -5.94 -2.41
CA LEU A 284 -0.18 -4.99 -3.35
C LEU A 284 0.44 -3.60 -3.15
N ILE A 285 1.05 -3.07 -4.20
CA ILE A 285 1.85 -1.85 -4.20
C ILE A 285 1.03 -0.71 -4.78
N VAL A 286 1.21 0.51 -4.27
CA VAL A 286 0.72 1.73 -4.94
C VAL A 286 1.88 2.38 -5.67
N GLN A 287 1.77 2.50 -7.00
CA GLN A 287 2.74 3.25 -7.80
C GLN A 287 2.69 4.73 -7.45
N LEU A 288 3.83 5.40 -7.39
CA LEU A 288 3.88 6.81 -7.03
C LEU A 288 3.11 7.69 -8.03
N SER A 289 2.23 8.54 -7.50
CA SER A 289 1.49 9.54 -8.28
C SER A 289 2.41 10.64 -8.83
N THR A 290 1.86 11.47 -9.72
CA THR A 290 2.48 12.74 -10.13
C THR A 290 2.55 13.73 -8.98
N ILE A 291 3.50 14.67 -9.02
CA ILE A 291 3.64 15.77 -8.08
C ILE A 291 4.25 16.99 -8.77
N GLY A 292 3.89 18.20 -8.33
CA GLY A 292 4.46 19.45 -8.80
C GLY A 292 3.67 20.09 -9.95
N GLU A 293 4.23 21.16 -10.51
CA GLU A 293 3.63 21.95 -11.58
C GLU A 293 4.42 21.91 -12.87
N SER A 294 5.73 21.69 -12.79
CA SER A 294 6.62 21.72 -13.94
C SER A 294 6.78 20.33 -14.53
N ALA A 295 6.40 20.22 -15.76
CA ALA A 295 6.82 19.13 -16.62
C ALA A 295 8.25 19.37 -17.09
N THR A 296 9.01 18.33 -17.36
CA THR A 296 10.21 18.44 -18.14
C THR A 296 9.83 18.72 -19.60
N ASP A 297 10.56 19.59 -20.26
CA ASP A 297 10.51 19.80 -21.71
C ASP A 297 11.48 18.89 -22.47
N LYS A 298 12.16 18.00 -21.74
CA LYS A 298 13.14 17.05 -22.28
C LYS A 298 12.52 15.69 -22.56
N PRO A 299 12.62 15.19 -23.78
CA PRO A 299 12.01 13.90 -24.17
C PRO A 299 12.66 12.69 -23.48
N GLU A 300 13.90 12.79 -23.05
CA GLU A 300 14.58 11.72 -22.30
C GLU A 300 13.98 11.47 -20.90
N GLY A 301 13.42 12.49 -20.25
CA GLY A 301 12.88 12.37 -18.90
C GLY A 301 13.87 11.75 -17.90
N GLY A 302 13.38 10.89 -17.00
CA GLY A 302 14.28 10.03 -16.21
C GLY A 302 14.71 10.60 -14.86
N ASP A 303 13.82 11.25 -14.12
CA ASP A 303 14.08 11.65 -12.74
C ASP A 303 13.89 10.50 -11.73
N GLY A 304 14.23 10.75 -10.47
CA GLY A 304 14.16 9.73 -9.42
C GLY A 304 12.75 9.21 -9.14
N ARG A 305 11.70 9.99 -9.41
CA ARG A 305 10.30 9.53 -9.25
C ARG A 305 9.89 8.62 -10.41
N ALA A 306 10.33 8.90 -11.63
CA ALA A 306 10.20 8.00 -12.77
C ALA A 306 10.91 6.66 -12.51
N ALA A 307 12.12 6.72 -11.92
CA ALA A 307 12.87 5.54 -11.51
C ALA A 307 12.14 4.68 -10.46
N ILE A 308 11.54 5.29 -9.42
CA ILE A 308 10.71 4.56 -8.45
C ILE A 308 9.52 3.89 -9.13
N ARG A 309 8.78 4.59 -10.01
CA ARG A 309 7.62 4.01 -10.71
C ARG A 309 8.00 2.81 -11.58
N ASN A 310 9.16 2.89 -12.23
CA ASN A 310 9.69 1.79 -13.03
C ASN A 310 10.04 0.58 -12.13
N ALA A 311 10.74 0.80 -11.03
CA ALA A 311 11.05 -0.24 -10.05
C ALA A 311 9.79 -0.89 -9.46
N GLN A 312 8.74 -0.11 -9.21
CA GLN A 312 7.43 -0.60 -8.75
C GLN A 312 6.74 -1.46 -9.82
N MET A 313 6.84 -1.10 -11.10
CA MET A 313 6.34 -1.90 -12.21
C MET A 313 7.13 -3.19 -12.40
N GLU A 314 8.47 -3.13 -12.37
CA GLU A 314 9.35 -4.30 -12.48
C GLU A 314 9.13 -5.31 -11.33
N ALA A 315 8.71 -4.84 -10.15
CA ALA A 315 8.38 -5.71 -9.03
C ALA A 315 7.28 -6.74 -9.37
N LEU A 316 6.36 -6.43 -10.30
CA LEU A 316 5.28 -7.34 -10.70
C LEU A 316 5.78 -8.62 -11.36
N THR A 317 6.94 -8.57 -12.00
CA THR A 317 7.59 -9.74 -12.63
C THR A 317 8.71 -10.32 -11.78
N ALA A 318 9.40 -9.47 -11.00
CA ALA A 318 10.55 -9.88 -10.19
C ALA A 318 10.17 -10.53 -8.86
N ILE A 319 8.96 -10.27 -8.35
CA ILE A 319 8.52 -10.71 -7.02
C ILE A 319 7.17 -11.42 -7.16
N PRO A 320 7.06 -12.71 -6.80
CA PRO A 320 5.82 -13.47 -6.96
C PRO A 320 4.67 -12.85 -6.12
N ASN A 321 3.44 -13.07 -6.58
CA ASN A 321 2.20 -12.66 -5.93
C ASN A 321 2.16 -11.18 -5.52
N THR A 322 2.62 -10.31 -6.44
CA THR A 322 2.50 -8.86 -6.33
C THR A 322 1.42 -8.31 -7.27
N GLY A 323 0.91 -7.13 -6.96
CA GLY A 323 -0.01 -6.34 -7.77
C GLY A 323 0.24 -4.85 -7.56
N MET A 324 -0.22 -3.98 -8.48
CA MET A 324 0.08 -2.57 -8.42
C MET A 324 -1.08 -1.67 -8.84
N ALA A 325 -1.51 -0.78 -7.96
CA ALA A 325 -2.42 0.31 -8.30
C ALA A 325 -1.64 1.43 -9.00
N VAL A 326 -1.89 1.65 -10.27
CA VAL A 326 -1.35 2.79 -11.04
C VAL A 326 -2.06 4.06 -10.60
N THR A 327 -1.35 5.18 -10.37
CA THR A 327 -1.91 6.43 -9.85
C THR A 327 -1.45 7.67 -10.62
N ILE A 328 -0.94 7.47 -11.83
CA ILE A 328 -0.36 8.53 -12.66
C ILE A 328 -1.38 9.61 -13.05
N ASP A 329 -2.64 9.24 -13.17
CA ASP A 329 -3.77 10.06 -13.60
C ASP A 329 -4.48 10.82 -12.46
N ILE A 330 -4.15 10.52 -11.21
CA ILE A 330 -4.81 11.07 -10.02
C ILE A 330 -3.87 11.83 -9.09
N GLY A 331 -2.67 12.16 -9.56
CA GLY A 331 -1.74 13.03 -8.84
C GLY A 331 -2.19 14.48 -8.82
N GLU A 332 -1.59 15.26 -7.94
CA GLU A 332 -1.87 16.69 -7.77
C GLU A 332 -0.55 17.47 -7.65
N LYS A 333 -0.65 18.82 -7.61
CA LYS A 333 0.50 19.69 -7.35
C LYS A 333 1.18 19.40 -6.01
N ARG A 334 0.40 18.94 -5.01
CA ARG A 334 0.87 18.58 -3.67
C ARG A 334 1.33 17.12 -3.59
N GLU A 335 2.17 16.83 -2.61
CA GLU A 335 2.70 15.48 -2.38
C GLU A 335 1.65 14.46 -1.91
N HIS A 336 0.55 14.93 -1.33
CA HIS A 336 -0.55 14.10 -0.84
C HIS A 336 -1.81 14.34 -1.67
N PRO A 337 -1.97 13.65 -2.82
CA PRO A 337 -3.19 13.74 -3.62
C PRO A 337 -4.43 13.35 -2.81
N GLN A 338 -5.52 14.07 -2.99
CA GLN A 338 -6.76 13.84 -2.21
C GLN A 338 -7.48 12.56 -2.62
N ASN A 339 -7.31 12.13 -3.88
CA ASN A 339 -7.99 10.95 -4.41
C ASN A 339 -7.40 9.65 -3.85
N LYS A 340 -7.73 9.31 -2.61
CA LYS A 340 -7.44 8.01 -2.00
C LYS A 340 -8.50 6.96 -2.36
N TYR A 341 -9.62 7.40 -2.93
CA TYR A 341 -10.73 6.54 -3.33
C TYR A 341 -10.34 5.62 -4.49
N ASP A 342 -9.89 6.18 -5.61
CA ASP A 342 -9.44 5.36 -6.76
C ASP A 342 -8.26 4.45 -6.40
N VAL A 343 -7.34 4.92 -5.53
CA VAL A 343 -6.23 4.07 -5.04
C VAL A 343 -6.76 2.82 -4.35
N GLY A 344 -7.70 2.97 -3.42
CA GLY A 344 -8.30 1.85 -2.70
C GLY A 344 -9.06 0.90 -3.62
N LEU A 345 -9.83 1.42 -4.59
CA LEU A 345 -10.55 0.62 -5.59
C LEU A 345 -9.60 -0.16 -6.50
N ARG A 346 -8.52 0.45 -6.97
CA ARG A 346 -7.52 -0.20 -7.84
C ARG A 346 -6.77 -1.32 -7.11
N LEU A 347 -6.42 -1.12 -5.83
CA LEU A 347 -5.87 -2.20 -5.00
C LEU A 347 -6.89 -3.34 -4.80
N ALA A 348 -8.16 -3.00 -4.54
CA ALA A 348 -9.22 -4.00 -4.39
C ALA A 348 -9.45 -4.81 -5.67
N ALA A 349 -9.34 -4.19 -6.85
CA ALA A 349 -9.43 -4.89 -8.14
C ALA A 349 -8.33 -5.97 -8.28
N TRP A 350 -7.09 -5.66 -7.89
CA TRP A 350 -6.00 -6.65 -7.84
C TRP A 350 -6.30 -7.79 -6.88
N ALA A 351 -6.74 -7.48 -5.65
CA ALA A 351 -7.09 -8.49 -4.67
C ALA A 351 -8.22 -9.39 -5.18
N LEU A 352 -9.31 -8.80 -5.69
CA LEU A 352 -10.46 -9.55 -6.21
C LEU A 352 -10.06 -10.49 -7.34
N ASN A 353 -9.29 -10.02 -8.32
CA ASN A 353 -8.88 -10.84 -9.45
C ASN A 353 -7.86 -11.93 -9.07
N LYS A 354 -6.79 -11.58 -8.35
CA LYS A 354 -5.63 -12.47 -8.13
C LYS A 354 -5.74 -13.30 -6.85
N THR A 355 -6.30 -12.73 -5.78
CA THR A 355 -6.37 -13.39 -4.47
C THR A 355 -7.70 -14.11 -4.26
N TYR A 356 -8.80 -13.53 -4.78
CA TYR A 356 -10.16 -14.08 -4.61
C TYR A 356 -10.74 -14.68 -5.89
N ASP A 357 -9.93 -14.83 -6.94
CA ASP A 357 -10.26 -15.49 -8.19
C ASP A 357 -11.49 -14.95 -8.95
N LYS A 358 -11.81 -13.67 -8.75
CA LYS A 358 -12.87 -12.97 -9.49
C LYS A 358 -12.35 -12.51 -10.84
N LYS A 359 -12.32 -13.42 -11.84
CA LYS A 359 -11.68 -13.20 -13.15
C LYS A 359 -12.39 -12.18 -14.04
N ASP A 360 -13.64 -11.88 -13.76
CA ASP A 360 -14.44 -10.81 -14.36
C ASP A 360 -13.98 -9.39 -13.97
N VAL A 361 -13.23 -9.26 -12.87
CA VAL A 361 -12.65 -7.98 -12.44
C VAL A 361 -11.33 -7.74 -13.16
N VAL A 362 -11.22 -6.67 -13.94
CA VAL A 362 -9.95 -6.26 -14.56
C VAL A 362 -9.04 -5.64 -13.49
N PRO A 363 -7.85 -6.22 -13.21
CA PRO A 363 -7.04 -5.81 -12.06
C PRO A 363 -6.26 -4.51 -12.28
N SER A 364 -5.92 -4.18 -13.54
CA SER A 364 -5.04 -3.05 -13.88
C SER A 364 -5.39 -2.41 -15.21
N GLY A 365 -4.92 -1.20 -15.42
CA GLY A 365 -4.74 -0.61 -16.73
C GLY A 365 -3.56 -1.24 -17.49
N PRO A 366 -3.23 -0.71 -18.68
CA PRO A 366 -2.16 -1.23 -19.52
C PRO A 366 -0.81 -1.23 -18.80
N LEU A 367 -0.16 -2.37 -18.73
CA LEU A 367 1.21 -2.54 -18.24
C LEU A 367 2.11 -2.97 -19.42
N TYR A 368 3.23 -2.26 -19.61
CA TYR A 368 4.19 -2.60 -20.67
C TYR A 368 4.59 -4.07 -20.59
N LYS A 369 4.51 -4.75 -21.72
CA LYS A 369 4.85 -6.16 -21.87
C LYS A 369 6.04 -6.38 -22.79
N ALA A 370 6.00 -5.83 -23.98
CA ALA A 370 7.02 -6.02 -25.01
C ALA A 370 6.96 -4.91 -26.05
N GLN A 371 8.05 -4.74 -26.79
CA GLN A 371 8.08 -3.90 -27.99
C GLN A 371 8.53 -4.68 -29.22
N MET A 372 8.16 -4.18 -30.39
CA MET A 372 8.59 -4.66 -31.69
C MET A 372 8.85 -3.48 -32.61
N ILE A 373 10.05 -3.44 -33.24
CA ILE A 373 10.40 -2.41 -34.23
C ILE A 373 9.73 -2.74 -35.55
N GLU A 374 8.97 -1.80 -36.10
CA GLU A 374 8.25 -1.90 -37.38
C GLU A 374 8.69 -0.76 -38.30
N GLY A 375 9.83 -0.92 -38.98
CA GLY A 375 10.41 0.15 -39.80
C GLY A 375 10.79 1.37 -38.97
N GLY A 376 10.24 2.55 -39.27
CA GLY A 376 10.43 3.80 -38.55
C GLY A 376 9.52 3.95 -37.31
N ALA A 377 8.85 2.89 -36.83
CA ALA A 377 7.97 2.94 -35.69
C ALA A 377 8.26 1.78 -34.70
N ILE A 378 7.77 1.90 -33.49
CA ILE A 378 7.80 0.83 -32.49
C ILE A 378 6.36 0.51 -32.10
N ARG A 379 5.98 -0.77 -32.22
CA ARG A 379 4.75 -1.32 -31.64
C ARG A 379 5.01 -1.73 -30.20
N VAL A 380 4.23 -1.16 -29.28
CA VAL A 380 4.26 -1.47 -27.85
C VAL A 380 3.06 -2.32 -27.50
N LYS A 381 3.31 -3.48 -26.88
CA LYS A 381 2.29 -4.42 -26.39
C LYS A 381 2.11 -4.31 -24.90
N PHE A 382 0.88 -4.51 -24.44
CA PHE A 382 0.50 -4.38 -23.05
C PHE A 382 -0.19 -5.63 -22.51
N ASP A 383 0.04 -5.93 -21.24
CA ASP A 383 -0.88 -6.74 -20.44
C ASP A 383 -2.05 -5.85 -19.96
N HIS A 384 -3.20 -6.48 -19.68
CA HIS A 384 -4.44 -5.81 -19.23
C HIS A 384 -5.05 -4.80 -20.24
N ALA A 385 -4.82 -5.05 -21.53
CA ALA A 385 -5.39 -4.26 -22.63
C ALA A 385 -6.30 -5.11 -23.55
N GLN A 386 -6.77 -6.27 -23.12
CA GLN A 386 -7.52 -7.23 -23.92
C GLN A 386 -8.83 -6.67 -24.51
N HIS A 387 -9.44 -5.67 -23.88
CA HIS A 387 -10.65 -4.99 -24.38
C HIS A 387 -10.32 -3.79 -25.29
N GLY A 388 -9.03 -3.50 -25.49
CA GLY A 388 -8.49 -2.41 -26.28
C GLY A 388 -8.05 -1.21 -25.44
N LEU A 389 -7.28 -0.33 -26.09
CA LEU A 389 -6.82 0.93 -25.54
C LEU A 389 -7.79 2.07 -25.89
N MET A 390 -7.74 3.15 -25.12
CA MET A 390 -8.43 4.41 -25.40
C MET A 390 -7.64 5.61 -24.86
N LEU A 391 -7.90 6.77 -25.42
CA LEU A 391 -7.55 8.05 -24.80
C LEU A 391 -8.73 8.54 -23.98
N ALA A 392 -8.47 8.98 -22.74
CA ALA A 392 -9.51 9.46 -21.85
C ALA A 392 -8.99 10.54 -20.89
N LYS A 393 -9.89 11.37 -20.38
CA LYS A 393 -9.61 12.38 -19.36
C LYS A 393 -10.24 11.99 -18.03
N LYS A 394 -9.45 12.01 -16.97
CA LYS A 394 -9.89 11.76 -15.58
C LYS A 394 -10.07 13.09 -14.85
N GLU A 395 -11.21 13.26 -14.19
CA GLU A 395 -11.51 14.42 -13.36
C GLU A 395 -12.09 13.98 -12.01
N GLY A 396 -11.45 14.40 -10.92
CA GLY A 396 -11.89 14.11 -9.56
C GLY A 396 -12.10 12.61 -9.32
N LEU A 397 -13.27 12.24 -8.79
CA LEU A 397 -13.68 10.84 -8.55
C LEU A 397 -14.53 10.24 -9.68
N ALA A 398 -14.90 11.03 -10.69
CA ALA A 398 -15.69 10.53 -11.82
C ALA A 398 -14.90 9.51 -12.65
N PRO A 399 -15.56 8.55 -13.30
CA PRO A 399 -14.91 7.68 -14.28
C PRO A 399 -14.20 8.51 -15.38
N PRO A 400 -13.11 7.98 -15.99
CA PRO A 400 -12.47 8.66 -17.10
C PRO A 400 -13.42 8.76 -18.30
N VAL A 401 -13.43 9.93 -18.94
CA VAL A 401 -14.28 10.22 -20.11
C VAL A 401 -13.42 10.06 -21.38
N PRO A 402 -13.83 9.25 -22.38
CA PRO A 402 -13.11 9.08 -23.63
C PRO A 402 -12.88 10.40 -24.38
N THR A 403 -11.67 10.60 -24.88
CA THR A 403 -11.24 11.75 -25.68
C THR A 403 -10.46 11.30 -26.91
N PRO A 404 -11.11 10.63 -27.88
CA PRO A 404 -10.43 9.91 -28.97
C PRO A 404 -9.55 10.79 -29.86
N ASP A 405 -9.92 12.07 -30.01
CA ASP A 405 -9.20 13.02 -30.84
C ASP A 405 -8.13 13.84 -30.08
N ALA A 406 -7.94 13.57 -28.78
CA ALA A 406 -6.94 14.28 -28.00
C ALA A 406 -5.52 13.80 -28.39
N PRO A 407 -4.50 14.69 -28.38
CA PRO A 407 -3.12 14.24 -28.51
C PRO A 407 -2.73 13.35 -27.31
N MET A 408 -1.81 12.42 -27.55
CA MET A 408 -1.23 11.59 -26.47
C MET A 408 0.07 12.27 -26.00
N PRO A 409 0.08 12.94 -24.85
CA PRO A 409 1.29 13.59 -24.35
C PRO A 409 2.26 12.59 -23.74
N TRP A 410 3.50 13.05 -23.53
CA TRP A 410 4.55 12.33 -22.79
C TRP A 410 5.01 11.03 -23.43
N LEU A 411 4.86 10.88 -24.74
CA LEU A 411 5.54 9.85 -25.51
C LEU A 411 6.87 10.37 -26.03
N SER A 412 7.92 9.58 -25.86
CA SER A 412 9.20 9.81 -26.49
C SER A 412 9.78 8.53 -27.09
N ILE A 413 10.57 8.68 -28.14
CA ILE A 413 11.20 7.60 -28.89
C ILE A 413 12.70 7.87 -29.00
N GLN A 414 13.50 6.82 -28.83
CA GLN A 414 14.94 6.93 -28.92
C GLN A 414 15.41 6.52 -30.31
N ALA A 415 16.25 7.36 -30.92
CA ALA A 415 16.98 7.05 -32.14
C ALA A 415 18.18 6.13 -31.85
N LYS A 416 18.71 5.50 -32.90
CA LYS A 416 19.85 4.59 -32.82
C LYS A 416 21.14 5.24 -32.32
N ASP A 417 21.27 6.55 -32.48
CA ASP A 417 22.40 7.33 -31.96
C ASP A 417 22.30 7.65 -30.47
N GLY A 418 21.20 7.22 -29.83
CA GLY A 418 20.92 7.43 -28.40
C GLY A 418 20.12 8.70 -28.08
N SER A 419 19.87 9.60 -29.04
CA SER A 419 19.09 10.80 -28.84
C SER A 419 17.61 10.47 -28.62
N TRP A 420 16.94 11.23 -27.73
CA TRP A 420 15.51 11.12 -27.48
C TRP A 420 14.74 12.24 -28.19
N HIS A 421 13.59 11.91 -28.75
CA HIS A 421 12.69 12.82 -29.45
C HIS A 421 11.25 12.64 -28.96
N TRP A 422 10.45 13.71 -28.97
CA TRP A 422 9.02 13.58 -28.78
C TRP A 422 8.41 12.76 -29.91
N ALA A 423 7.40 11.97 -29.59
CA ALA A 423 6.80 11.01 -30.53
C ALA A 423 5.27 11.11 -30.54
N ASP A 424 4.68 10.69 -31.64
CA ASP A 424 3.25 10.51 -31.82
C ASP A 424 2.86 9.06 -31.50
N GLY A 425 1.72 8.90 -30.85
CA GLY A 425 1.14 7.58 -30.53
C GLY A 425 -0.15 7.33 -31.30
N LYS A 426 -0.28 6.17 -31.93
CA LYS A 426 -1.50 5.69 -32.57
C LYS A 426 -1.96 4.39 -31.92
N ILE A 427 -3.19 4.38 -31.40
CA ILE A 427 -3.81 3.16 -30.87
C ILE A 427 -4.18 2.24 -32.02
N ASP A 428 -3.79 0.96 -31.92
CA ASP A 428 -4.13 -0.13 -32.82
C ASP A 428 -4.67 -1.31 -31.99
N GLY A 429 -5.96 -1.25 -31.70
CA GLY A 429 -6.63 -2.24 -30.85
C GLY A 429 -6.13 -2.23 -29.41
N SER A 430 -5.35 -3.24 -29.02
CA SER A 430 -4.70 -3.39 -27.72
C SER A 430 -3.23 -2.96 -27.71
N ASP A 431 -2.69 -2.54 -28.84
CA ASP A 431 -1.31 -2.12 -29.02
C ASP A 431 -1.21 -0.61 -29.23
N LEU A 432 -0.04 -0.05 -29.01
CA LEU A 432 0.30 1.34 -29.28
C LEU A 432 1.45 1.39 -30.30
N ILE A 433 1.24 2.07 -31.42
CA ILE A 433 2.27 2.34 -32.42
C ILE A 433 2.86 3.71 -32.13
N VAL A 434 4.17 3.80 -31.91
CA VAL A 434 4.90 5.03 -31.58
C VAL A 434 5.88 5.35 -32.68
N SER A 435 5.86 6.59 -33.18
CA SER A 435 6.76 7.06 -34.24
C SER A 435 7.10 8.54 -34.06
N SER A 436 8.16 8.99 -34.70
CA SER A 436 8.53 10.40 -34.81
C SER A 436 9.05 10.70 -36.20
N LYS A 437 8.72 11.85 -36.74
CA LYS A 437 9.26 12.33 -38.03
C LYS A 437 10.79 12.53 -37.98
N ASP A 438 11.32 12.73 -36.80
CA ASP A 438 12.74 13.02 -36.56
C ASP A 438 13.57 11.73 -36.31
N VAL A 439 12.93 10.53 -36.29
CA VAL A 439 13.58 9.24 -35.99
C VAL A 439 13.19 8.19 -37.01
N SER A 440 14.12 7.83 -37.88
CA SER A 440 13.94 6.78 -38.89
C SER A 440 14.32 5.38 -38.42
N GLU A 441 15.24 5.26 -37.45
CA GLU A 441 15.69 3.99 -36.85
C GLU A 441 15.46 4.04 -35.33
N PRO A 442 14.23 3.80 -34.85
CA PRO A 442 13.91 3.84 -33.45
C PRO A 442 14.38 2.59 -32.71
N VAL A 443 14.80 2.72 -31.45
CA VAL A 443 15.29 1.60 -30.61
C VAL A 443 14.54 1.46 -29.29
N ALA A 444 13.94 2.51 -28.74
CA ALA A 444 13.22 2.47 -27.47
C ALA A 444 12.09 3.51 -27.40
N VAL A 445 11.17 3.28 -26.47
CA VAL A 445 10.02 4.17 -26.20
C VAL A 445 9.94 4.44 -24.70
N ARG A 446 9.56 5.65 -24.33
CA ARG A 446 9.13 6.03 -22.97
C ARG A 446 7.75 6.66 -23.01
N TYR A 447 6.94 6.35 -21.99
CA TYR A 447 5.66 6.99 -21.74
C TYR A 447 5.61 7.52 -20.32
N ALA A 448 5.25 8.79 -20.16
CA ALA A 448 5.08 9.44 -18.85
C ALA A 448 6.30 9.31 -17.91
N TYR A 449 7.52 9.25 -18.47
CA TYR A 449 8.77 8.92 -17.77
C TYR A 449 9.41 10.15 -17.13
N THR A 450 8.64 10.91 -16.33
CA THR A 450 9.06 12.13 -15.63
C THR A 450 8.28 12.34 -14.34
N ILE A 451 8.71 13.30 -13.52
CA ILE A 451 8.11 13.59 -12.20
C ILE A 451 6.64 13.97 -12.31
N HIS A 452 6.29 14.82 -13.27
CA HIS A 452 4.93 15.36 -13.44
C HIS A 452 4.47 15.31 -14.91
N PRO A 453 4.12 14.13 -15.43
CA PRO A 453 3.54 14.01 -16.77
C PRO A 453 2.06 14.42 -16.73
N ALA A 454 1.81 15.73 -16.66
CA ALA A 454 0.46 16.27 -16.57
C ALA A 454 -0.37 15.89 -17.81
N GLY A 455 -1.63 15.48 -17.59
CA GLY A 455 -2.55 15.15 -18.67
C GLY A 455 -2.29 13.80 -19.34
N CYS A 456 -1.57 12.86 -18.68
CA CYS A 456 -1.52 11.48 -19.13
C CYS A 456 -2.91 10.94 -19.39
N ASN A 457 -3.13 10.37 -20.58
CA ASN A 457 -4.47 10.05 -21.08
C ASN A 457 -4.59 8.65 -21.72
N LEU A 458 -3.57 7.80 -21.62
CA LEU A 458 -3.66 6.44 -22.12
C LEU A 458 -4.31 5.53 -21.06
N TYR A 459 -5.38 4.83 -21.46
CA TYR A 459 -6.18 3.92 -20.64
C TYR A 459 -6.50 2.63 -21.41
N ASN A 460 -6.89 1.57 -20.68
CA ASN A 460 -7.67 0.52 -21.30
C ASN A 460 -9.18 0.92 -21.35
N LYS A 461 -9.97 0.21 -22.15
CA LYS A 461 -11.42 0.46 -22.27
C LYS A 461 -12.20 0.11 -20.99
N ASP A 462 -11.53 -0.51 -20.01
CA ASP A 462 -12.09 -0.75 -18.67
C ASP A 462 -11.95 0.49 -17.76
N GLY A 463 -11.36 1.58 -18.26
CA GLY A 463 -11.24 2.86 -17.54
C GLY A 463 -10.06 2.91 -16.56
N LEU A 464 -9.06 2.06 -16.70
CA LEU A 464 -7.88 2.04 -15.86
C LEU A 464 -6.65 2.60 -16.61
N PRO A 465 -5.83 3.48 -15.97
CA PRO A 465 -4.73 4.19 -16.63
C PRO A 465 -3.53 3.29 -16.91
N ALA A 466 -2.83 3.57 -18.00
CA ALA A 466 -1.55 2.94 -18.30
C ALA A 466 -0.48 3.35 -17.29
N SER A 467 0.33 2.39 -16.86
CA SER A 467 1.53 2.67 -16.08
C SER A 467 2.56 3.44 -16.93
N PRO A 468 3.27 4.42 -16.38
CA PRO A 468 4.50 4.90 -16.98
C PRO A 468 5.48 3.77 -17.24
N PHE A 469 6.21 3.84 -18.34
CA PHE A 469 7.20 2.82 -18.69
C PHE A 469 8.39 3.36 -19.47
N SER A 470 9.50 2.62 -19.44
CA SER A 470 10.64 2.74 -20.34
C SER A 470 10.94 1.35 -20.91
N THR A 471 11.12 1.23 -22.22
CA THR A 471 11.40 -0.06 -22.86
C THR A 471 12.87 -0.44 -22.85
N CYS A 472 13.76 0.46 -22.44
CA CYS A 472 15.21 0.27 -22.32
C CYS A 472 15.72 0.35 -20.86
N GLY A 473 14.83 0.36 -19.88
CA GLY A 473 15.21 0.58 -18.49
C GLY A 473 15.59 2.05 -18.19
N TYR A 474 16.53 2.23 -17.25
CA TYR A 474 17.00 3.56 -16.82
C TYR A 474 17.99 4.17 -17.79
#